data_4db6d330660206068e1e261ed5ab8770
#
_entry.id   4db6d330660206068e1e261ed5ab8770
#
_cell.length_a   1.000
_cell.length_b   1.000
_cell.length_c   1.000
_cell.angle_alpha   90.00
_cell.angle_beta   90.00
_cell.angle_gamma   90.00
#
_symmetry.space_group_name_H-M   'P 1'
#
loop_
_entity.id
_entity.type
_entity.pdbx_description
1 polymer ?
#
loop_
_entity_poly.entity_id
_entity_poly.type
_entity_poly.pdbx_seq_one_letter_code
_entity_poly.pdbx_strand_id
1 'polypeptide(L)' 'ASSITSDLHFTYTQSSASAVWNITHNLGKNPSVSVADSAGTLVVGEVDYVDDNNLIITFISAFAGVAYLN' A
#
# COMPACT_ATOMS: atom_id res chain seq x y z
N ALA A 1 -4.63 -20.16 18.97
CA ALA A 1 -5.37 -18.97 18.59
C ALA A 1 -4.46 -17.80 18.37
N SER A 2 -3.27 -17.88 18.82
CA SER A 2 -2.31 -16.79 18.66
C SER A 2 -1.81 -16.62 17.23
N SER A 3 -2.13 -17.56 16.38
CA SER A 3 -1.64 -17.54 15.00
C SER A 3 -2.11 -16.35 14.19
N ILE A 4 -3.12 -15.65 14.67
CA ILE A 4 -3.65 -14.53 13.93
C ILE A 4 -2.64 -13.42 13.69
N THR A 5 -1.60 -13.35 14.51
CA THR A 5 -0.60 -12.29 14.35
C THR A 5 0.21 -12.44 13.08
N SER A 6 0.20 -13.60 12.46
CA SER A 6 0.95 -13.81 11.23
C SER A 6 0.24 -13.22 10.01
N ASP A 7 -1.01 -12.83 10.14
CA ASP A 7 -1.81 -12.32 9.02
C ASP A 7 -1.96 -10.81 9.04
N LEU A 8 -0.98 -10.10 9.52
CA LEU A 8 -1.04 -8.64 9.53
C LEU A 8 -1.08 -8.11 8.11
N HIS A 9 -2.16 -7.46 7.78
CA HIS A 9 -2.35 -6.87 6.46
C HIS A 9 -3.15 -5.58 6.57
N PHE A 10 -3.07 -4.79 5.52
CA PHE A 10 -3.79 -3.52 5.46
C PHE A 10 -4.17 -3.23 4.02
N THR A 11 -5.38 -2.75 3.81
CA THR A 11 -5.85 -2.33 2.49
C THR A 11 -6.03 -0.82 2.50
N TYR A 12 -5.34 -0.14 1.60
CA TYR A 12 -5.40 1.30 1.47
C TYR A 12 -6.13 1.66 0.18
N THR A 13 -7.18 2.47 0.30
CA THR A 13 -7.95 2.92 -0.86
C THR A 13 -7.61 4.37 -1.17
N GLN A 14 -7.11 4.62 -2.37
CA GLN A 14 -6.83 5.96 -2.87
C GLN A 14 -7.97 6.37 -3.79
N SER A 15 -8.91 7.14 -3.26
CA SER A 15 -10.10 7.50 -4.00
C SER A 15 -9.87 8.65 -4.98
N SER A 16 -8.87 9.48 -4.73
CA SER A 16 -8.50 10.59 -5.61
C SER A 16 -7.21 10.25 -6.34
N ALA A 17 -7.16 10.54 -7.64
CA ALA A 17 -5.97 10.26 -8.43
C ALA A 17 -4.76 11.00 -7.86
N SER A 18 -3.67 10.27 -7.65
CA SER A 18 -2.42 10.84 -7.15
C SER A 18 -1.26 9.98 -7.60
N ALA A 19 -0.15 10.62 -7.90
CA ALA A 19 1.08 9.90 -8.26
C ALA A 19 1.90 9.53 -7.02
N VAL A 20 1.59 10.11 -5.88
CA VAL A 20 2.27 9.81 -4.62
C VAL A 20 1.22 9.41 -3.59
N TRP A 21 1.38 8.21 -3.05
CA TRP A 21 0.45 7.68 -2.07
C TRP A 21 1.17 7.56 -0.72
N ASN A 22 0.72 8.34 0.26
CA ASN A 22 1.25 8.30 1.63
C ASN A 22 0.37 7.36 2.44
N ILE A 23 0.93 6.25 2.90
CA ILE A 23 0.17 5.20 3.55
C ILE A 23 0.66 5.01 4.98
N THR A 24 -0.24 5.15 5.94
CA THR A 24 0.00 4.81 7.34
C THR A 24 -0.74 3.51 7.62
N HIS A 25 0.01 2.42 7.75
CA HIS A 25 -0.60 1.10 7.88
C HIS A 25 -0.56 0.55 9.31
N ASN A 26 0.30 1.08 10.15
CA ASN A 26 0.40 0.68 11.56
C ASN A 26 0.61 -0.82 11.75
N LEU A 27 1.32 -1.46 10.82
CA LEU A 27 1.56 -2.90 10.90
C LEU A 27 2.79 -3.26 11.72
N GLY A 28 3.62 -2.26 12.06
CA GLY A 28 4.83 -2.49 12.83
C GLY A 28 5.89 -3.28 12.08
N LYS A 29 5.83 -3.27 10.76
CA LYS A 29 6.77 -4.00 9.90
C LYS A 29 6.78 -3.36 8.53
N ASN A 30 7.75 -3.75 7.70
CA ASN A 30 7.81 -3.34 6.31
C ASN A 30 7.02 -4.35 5.47
N PRO A 31 5.76 -4.05 5.12
CA PRO A 31 4.93 -5.03 4.44
C PRO A 31 5.24 -5.14 2.96
N SER A 32 4.86 -6.27 2.38
CA SER A 32 4.84 -6.40 0.93
C SER A 32 3.68 -5.59 0.38
N VAL A 33 3.89 -4.91 -0.73
CA VAL A 33 2.88 -4.02 -1.30
C VAL A 33 2.51 -4.48 -2.70
N SER A 34 1.21 -4.59 -2.93
CA SER A 34 0.65 -4.83 -4.27
C SER A 34 -0.36 -3.73 -4.54
N VAL A 35 -0.30 -3.13 -5.71
CA VAL A 35 -1.19 -2.02 -6.06
C VAL A 35 -2.01 -2.39 -7.29
N ALA A 36 -3.29 -2.07 -7.23
CA ALA A 36 -4.18 -2.22 -8.38
C ALA A 36 -4.88 -0.91 -8.65
N ASP A 37 -5.07 -0.57 -9.92
CA ASP A 37 -5.83 0.62 -10.28
C ASP A 37 -7.34 0.36 -10.13
N SER A 38 -8.16 1.36 -10.44
CA SER A 38 -9.60 1.24 -10.27
C SER A 38 -10.23 0.22 -11.21
N ALA A 39 -9.52 -0.19 -12.27
CA ALA A 39 -9.97 -1.24 -13.17
C ALA A 39 -9.50 -2.63 -12.71
N GLY A 40 -8.74 -2.73 -11.63
CA GLY A 40 -8.23 -3.99 -11.12
C GLY A 40 -6.92 -4.44 -11.73
N THR A 41 -6.26 -3.60 -12.51
CA THR A 41 -4.99 -3.94 -13.13
C THR A 41 -3.84 -3.66 -12.17
N LEU A 42 -2.94 -4.63 -12.03
CA LEU A 42 -1.77 -4.44 -11.16
C LEU A 42 -0.86 -3.36 -11.71
N VAL A 43 -0.43 -2.47 -10.81
CA VAL A 43 0.45 -1.35 -11.14
C VAL A 43 1.69 -1.45 -10.26
N VAL A 44 2.85 -1.20 -10.86
CA VAL A 44 4.11 -1.21 -10.15
C VAL A 44 4.56 0.22 -9.90
N GLY A 45 4.85 0.52 -8.63
CA GLY A 45 5.38 1.82 -8.24
C GLY A 45 6.62 1.64 -7.41
N GLU A 46 7.27 2.77 -7.10
CA GLU A 46 8.42 2.76 -6.22
C GLU A 46 7.94 2.86 -4.78
N VAL A 47 8.31 1.89 -3.96
CA VAL A 47 7.90 1.84 -2.55
C VAL A 47 9.06 2.27 -1.67
N ASP A 48 8.84 3.32 -0.87
CA ASP A 48 9.81 3.80 0.09
C ASP A 48 9.27 3.60 1.50
N TYR A 49 9.94 2.77 2.28
CA TYR A 49 9.55 2.53 3.67
C TYR A 49 10.10 3.65 4.53
N VAL A 50 9.21 4.50 5.06
CA VAL A 50 9.60 5.61 5.91
C VAL A 50 9.96 5.10 7.30
N ASP A 51 9.10 4.24 7.86
CA ASP A 51 9.34 3.57 9.12
C ASP A 51 8.45 2.31 9.19
N ASP A 52 8.35 1.69 10.36
CA ASP A 52 7.62 0.44 10.51
C ASP A 52 6.11 0.59 10.32
N ASN A 53 5.60 1.81 10.29
CA ASN A 53 4.16 2.07 10.23
C ASN A 53 3.76 2.92 9.02
N ASN A 54 4.71 3.46 8.29
CA ASN A 54 4.44 4.40 7.20
C ASN A 54 5.28 4.05 5.99
N LEU A 55 4.68 4.19 4.82
CA LEU A 55 5.41 4.07 3.56
C LEU A 55 4.83 5.04 2.54
N ILE A 56 5.61 5.27 1.50
CA ILE A 56 5.21 6.13 0.39
C ILE A 56 5.40 5.36 -0.89
N ILE A 57 4.39 5.38 -1.75
CA ILE A 57 4.48 4.75 -3.07
C ILE A 57 4.44 5.86 -4.11
N THR A 58 5.42 5.87 -5.00
CA THR A 58 5.52 6.86 -6.06
C THR A 58 5.30 6.18 -7.41
N PHE A 59 4.42 6.76 -8.22
CA PHE A 59 4.08 6.24 -9.54
C PHE A 59 4.47 7.23 -10.62
N ILE A 60 4.54 6.74 -11.86
CA ILE A 60 4.87 7.59 -13.01
C ILE A 60 3.73 8.54 -13.31
N SER A 61 2.49 8.10 -13.14
CA SER A 61 1.30 8.89 -13.45
C SER A 61 0.34 8.86 -12.27
N ALA A 62 -0.47 9.90 -12.15
CA ALA A 62 -1.51 9.95 -11.13
C ALA A 62 -2.64 8.99 -11.50
N PHE A 63 -3.14 8.24 -10.51
CA PHE A 63 -4.31 7.38 -10.70
C PHE A 63 -4.92 7.06 -9.35
N ALA A 64 -6.15 6.57 -9.37
CA ALA A 64 -6.85 6.10 -8.18
C ALA A 64 -6.85 4.58 -8.16
N GLY A 65 -6.88 3.98 -6.99
CA GLY A 65 -6.89 2.54 -6.88
C GLY A 65 -6.75 2.08 -5.45
N VAL A 66 -6.20 0.89 -5.27
CA VAL A 66 -6.08 0.25 -3.96
C VAL A 66 -4.69 -0.33 -3.81
N ALA A 67 -4.12 -0.20 -2.61
CA ALA A 67 -2.88 -0.84 -2.26
C ALA A 67 -3.15 -1.93 -1.22
N TYR A 68 -2.63 -3.11 -1.47
CA TYR A 68 -2.74 -4.24 -0.56
C TYR A 68 -1.38 -4.44 0.09
N LEU A 69 -1.33 -4.28 1.41
CA LEU A 69 -0.12 -4.42 2.20
C LEU A 69 -0.21 -5.67 3.04
N ASN A 70 0.85 -6.47 3.01
CA ASN A 70 0.81 -7.75 3.71
C ASN A 70 2.10 -8.02 4.48
#